data_448f31f0c1e5a0610f508212ea174f69
#
_entry.id   448f31f0c1e5a0610f508212ea174f69
#
_cell.length_a   1.000
_cell.length_b   1.000
_cell.length_c   1.000
_cell.angle_alpha   90.00
_cell.angle_beta   90.00
_cell.angle_gamma   90.00
#
_symmetry.space_group_name_H-M   'P 1'
#
loop_
_entity.id
_entity.type
_entity.pdbx_description
1 polymer ?
#
loop_
_entity_poly.entity_id
_entity_poly.type
_entity_poly.pdbx_seq_one_letter_code
_entity_poly.pdbx_strand_id
1 'polypeptide(L)'
;MNRSELIHRGWHERSIYATDASMYREVPSGIAAPRDGEELQQIVAETAKHNEPILARGAGSSLAGQTVGSGVVLDFSRHMHRLLSLDPIRQSAWVQPGLVLDELNRQASAHGLLFGPDVSTSTHATLGGMIANRSAGSYSLKYGMTDEHVIALDCVLADGTKLRF
;
A
#
# COMPACT_ATOMS: atom_id res chain seq x y z
N MET A 1 4.04 -24.58 -9.38
CA MET A 1 4.11 -23.18 -9.91
C MET A 1 5.56 -22.74 -9.81
N ASN A 2 6.16 -22.44 -10.93
CA ASN A 2 7.57 -22.05 -10.99
C ASN A 2 7.77 -20.72 -10.24
N ARG A 3 8.68 -20.68 -9.25
CA ARG A 3 9.01 -19.48 -8.47
C ARG A 3 9.75 -18.39 -9.27
N SER A 4 9.79 -18.48 -10.60
CA SER A 4 10.73 -17.75 -11.43
C SER A 4 10.23 -16.43 -12.03
N GLU A 5 8.99 -16.03 -11.80
CA GLU A 5 8.53 -14.71 -12.26
C GLU A 5 7.80 -13.97 -11.13
N LEU A 6 8.58 -13.25 -10.35
CA LEU A 6 8.03 -12.31 -9.35
C LEU A 6 7.32 -11.12 -10.01
N ILE A 7 7.68 -10.81 -11.27
CA ILE A 7 7.14 -9.70 -12.04
C ILE A 7 6.42 -10.26 -13.28
N HIS A 8 5.13 -10.08 -13.33
CA HIS A 8 4.29 -10.46 -14.47
C HIS A 8 4.29 -9.39 -15.54
N ARG A 9 4.65 -9.77 -16.78
CA ARG A 9 4.77 -8.83 -17.92
C ARG A 9 3.74 -9.08 -19.03
N GLY A 10 2.79 -9.99 -18.78
CA GLY A 10 1.71 -10.29 -19.71
C GLY A 10 0.81 -9.07 -19.97
N TRP A 11 0.34 -8.92 -21.21
CA TRP A 11 -0.49 -7.77 -21.58
C TRP A 11 -1.78 -7.70 -20.76
N HIS A 12 -2.44 -8.83 -20.51
CA HIS A 12 -3.69 -8.86 -19.77
C HIS A 12 -3.53 -8.37 -18.34
N GLU A 13 -2.51 -8.88 -17.64
CA GLU A 13 -2.21 -8.48 -16.27
C GLU A 13 -1.90 -6.99 -16.19
N ARG A 14 -1.03 -6.50 -17.08
CA ARG A 14 -0.62 -5.09 -17.12
C ARG A 14 -1.80 -4.15 -17.42
N SER A 15 -2.70 -4.56 -18.32
CA SER A 15 -3.84 -3.75 -18.73
C SER A 15 -4.81 -3.43 -17.59
N ILE A 16 -4.95 -4.33 -16.62
CA ILE A 16 -5.82 -4.15 -15.43
C ILE A 16 -5.31 -2.99 -14.55
N TYR A 17 -3.99 -2.77 -14.54
CA TYR A 17 -3.37 -1.73 -13.73
C TYR A 17 -3.07 -0.43 -14.49
N ALA A 18 -3.55 -0.34 -15.72
CA ALA A 18 -3.32 0.83 -16.57
C ALA A 18 -4.09 2.09 -16.11
N THR A 19 -5.06 1.93 -15.22
CA THR A 19 -5.92 3.02 -14.72
C THR A 19 -6.04 2.97 -13.20
N ASP A 20 -6.38 4.09 -12.62
CA ASP A 20 -6.87 4.24 -11.24
C ASP A 20 -8.19 5.05 -11.24
N ALA A 21 -8.56 5.67 -10.14
CA ALA A 21 -9.74 6.52 -10.08
C ALA A 21 -9.55 7.89 -10.73
N SER A 22 -8.37 8.19 -11.25
CA SER A 22 -8.07 9.44 -11.99
C SER A 22 -8.48 9.35 -13.47
N MET A 23 -8.23 10.43 -14.18
CA MET A 23 -8.41 10.49 -15.63
C MET A 23 -7.22 9.95 -16.43
N TYR A 24 -6.12 9.55 -15.77
CA TYR A 24 -4.90 9.12 -16.43
C TYR A 24 -4.96 7.63 -16.77
N ARG A 25 -4.24 7.28 -17.84
CA ARG A 25 -4.08 5.90 -18.28
C ARG A 25 -2.67 5.68 -18.79
N GLU A 26 -1.96 4.72 -18.20
CA GLU A 26 -0.65 4.28 -18.66
C GLU A 26 -0.45 2.79 -18.35
N VAL A 27 -0.03 2.01 -19.32
CA VAL A 27 0.19 0.56 -19.13
C VAL A 27 1.57 0.36 -18.50
N PRO A 28 1.65 -0.22 -17.29
CA PRO A 28 2.93 -0.46 -16.62
C PRO A 28 3.81 -1.45 -17.37
N SER A 29 5.13 -1.42 -17.13
CA SER A 29 6.08 -2.38 -17.70
C SER A 29 5.93 -3.79 -17.13
N GLY A 30 5.44 -3.89 -15.91
CA GLY A 30 5.21 -5.15 -15.21
C GLY A 30 4.34 -4.94 -13.97
N ILE A 31 3.93 -6.06 -13.36
CA ILE A 31 3.16 -6.09 -12.13
C ILE A 31 3.77 -7.12 -11.21
N ALA A 32 3.88 -6.79 -9.93
CA ALA A 32 4.22 -7.73 -8.88
C ALA A 32 3.27 -7.55 -7.68
N ALA A 33 2.96 -8.65 -7.01
CA ALA A 33 2.14 -8.64 -5.80
C ALA A 33 2.91 -9.37 -4.68
N PRO A 34 3.76 -8.67 -3.93
CA PRO A 34 4.59 -9.28 -2.90
C PRO A 34 3.72 -9.89 -1.78
N ARG A 35 4.15 -11.03 -1.26
CA ARG A 35 3.48 -11.74 -0.17
C ARG A 35 4.00 -11.33 1.20
N ASP A 36 5.26 -10.87 1.21
CA ASP A 36 5.98 -10.46 2.42
C ASP A 36 7.13 -9.50 2.09
N GLY A 37 7.84 -9.04 3.12
CA GLY A 37 8.94 -8.12 2.97
C GLY A 37 10.20 -8.72 2.33
N GLU A 38 10.35 -10.04 2.28
CA GLU A 38 11.48 -10.71 1.62
C GLU A 38 11.24 -10.75 0.11
N GLU A 39 10.04 -11.11 -0.30
CA GLU A 39 9.65 -11.11 -1.70
C GLU A 39 9.64 -9.67 -2.26
N LEU A 40 9.16 -8.69 -1.48
CA LEU A 40 9.26 -7.26 -1.81
C LEU A 40 10.72 -6.85 -2.08
N GLN A 41 11.65 -7.23 -1.19
CA GLN A 41 13.06 -6.92 -1.35
C GLN A 41 13.67 -7.55 -2.62
N GLN A 42 13.29 -8.78 -2.95
CA GLN A 42 13.73 -9.44 -4.18
C GLN A 42 13.22 -8.71 -5.43
N ILE A 43 11.96 -8.28 -5.42
CA ILE A 43 11.37 -7.52 -6.54
C ILE A 43 12.09 -6.18 -6.71
N VAL A 44 12.31 -5.44 -5.62
CA VAL A 44 13.02 -4.16 -5.65
C VAL A 44 14.45 -4.33 -6.18
N ALA A 45 15.16 -5.35 -5.70
CA ALA A 45 16.52 -5.63 -6.18
C ALA A 45 16.55 -6.02 -7.67
N GLU A 46 15.53 -6.72 -8.15
CA GLU A 46 15.44 -7.10 -9.57
C GLU A 46 15.16 -5.90 -10.47
N THR A 47 14.20 -5.03 -10.07
CA THR A 47 13.91 -3.80 -10.83
C THR A 47 15.09 -2.83 -10.84
N ALA A 48 15.82 -2.74 -9.74
CA ALA A 48 17.02 -1.88 -9.64
C ALA A 48 18.12 -2.29 -10.62
N LYS A 49 18.33 -3.59 -10.84
CA LYS A 49 19.32 -4.08 -11.84
C LYS A 49 19.05 -3.59 -13.26
N HIS A 50 17.79 -3.36 -13.57
CA HIS A 50 17.33 -2.93 -14.89
C HIS A 50 16.99 -1.44 -14.98
N ASN A 51 17.24 -0.66 -13.91
CA ASN A 51 16.81 0.73 -13.77
C ASN A 51 15.31 0.92 -14.06
N GLU A 52 14.48 -0.06 -13.72
CA GLU A 52 13.03 0.04 -13.88
C GLU A 52 12.42 0.82 -12.70
N PRO A 53 11.61 1.85 -12.98
CA PRO A 53 10.86 2.53 -11.93
C PRO A 53 9.87 1.59 -11.23
N ILE A 54 9.64 1.84 -9.95
CA ILE A 54 8.64 1.12 -9.15
C ILE A 54 7.52 2.08 -8.78
N LEU A 55 6.29 1.58 -8.82
CA LEU A 55 5.11 2.30 -8.41
C LEU A 55 4.32 1.47 -7.40
N ALA A 56 4.29 1.90 -6.14
CA ALA A 56 3.49 1.26 -5.11
C ALA A 56 2.00 1.54 -5.32
N ARG A 57 1.16 0.48 -5.17
CA ARG A 57 -0.28 0.57 -5.35
C ARG A 57 -1.02 -0.16 -4.24
N GLY A 58 -2.01 0.53 -3.67
CA GLY A 58 -3.06 -0.05 -2.85
C GLY A 58 -4.31 -0.30 -3.69
N ALA A 59 -5.43 0.29 -3.31
CA ALA A 59 -6.71 0.12 -4.01
C ALA A 59 -6.83 0.88 -5.35
N GLY A 60 -5.89 1.76 -5.68
CA GLY A 60 -6.01 2.60 -6.88
C GLY A 60 -7.11 3.66 -6.79
N SER A 61 -7.44 4.12 -5.59
CA SER A 61 -8.48 5.13 -5.34
C SER A 61 -8.00 6.57 -5.49
N SER A 62 -6.75 6.79 -5.91
CA SER A 62 -6.20 8.12 -6.15
C SER A 62 -6.90 8.84 -7.29
N LEU A 63 -7.22 10.12 -7.07
CA LEU A 63 -7.83 10.99 -8.09
C LEU A 63 -6.80 11.79 -8.91
N ALA A 64 -5.52 11.72 -8.53
CA ALA A 64 -4.44 12.49 -9.15
C ALA A 64 -3.40 11.59 -9.89
N GLY A 65 -3.72 10.32 -10.13
CA GLY A 65 -2.87 9.41 -10.90
C GLY A 65 -1.65 8.89 -10.18
N GLN A 66 -1.60 8.94 -8.84
CA GLN A 66 -0.42 8.49 -8.08
C GLN A 66 -0.14 6.99 -8.22
N THR A 67 -1.08 6.21 -8.73
CA THR A 67 -0.94 4.76 -8.91
C THR A 67 -0.91 4.32 -10.38
N VAL A 68 -0.72 5.27 -11.30
CA VAL A 68 -0.59 5.04 -12.75
C VAL A 68 0.79 5.46 -13.22
N GLY A 69 1.46 4.62 -14.00
CA GLY A 69 2.79 4.92 -14.53
C GLY A 69 3.39 3.75 -15.32
N SER A 70 4.50 4.04 -16.05
CA SER A 70 5.17 3.11 -16.96
C SER A 70 6.03 2.04 -16.27
N GLY A 71 6.35 2.21 -14.99
CA GLY A 71 7.21 1.29 -14.23
C GLY A 71 6.53 -0.02 -13.82
N VAL A 72 7.20 -0.78 -12.95
CA VAL A 72 6.62 -1.98 -12.32
C VAL A 72 5.68 -1.56 -11.20
N VAL A 73 4.40 -1.95 -11.29
CA VAL A 73 3.42 -1.73 -10.24
C VAL A 73 3.56 -2.81 -9.17
N LEU A 74 3.71 -2.38 -7.90
CA LEU A 74 3.70 -3.26 -6.72
C LEU A 74 2.33 -3.18 -6.06
N ASP A 75 1.53 -4.22 -6.24
CA ASP A 75 0.20 -4.31 -5.64
C ASP A 75 0.27 -4.94 -4.24
N PHE A 76 0.12 -4.12 -3.21
CA PHE A 76 0.09 -4.56 -1.82
C PHE A 76 -1.27 -5.07 -1.37
N SER A 77 -2.35 -4.78 -2.11
CA SER A 77 -3.71 -5.14 -1.70
C SER A 77 -3.98 -6.65 -1.79
N ARG A 78 -3.22 -7.38 -2.62
CA ARG A 78 -3.49 -8.80 -2.90
C ARG A 78 -3.06 -9.73 -1.78
N HIS A 79 -1.92 -9.48 -1.15
CA HIS A 79 -1.33 -10.44 -0.19
C HIS A 79 -0.87 -9.79 1.12
N MET A 80 -0.52 -8.51 1.11
CA MET A 80 -0.04 -7.79 2.29
C MET A 80 -1.13 -6.90 2.90
N HIS A 81 -2.22 -7.52 3.34
CA HIS A 81 -3.43 -6.82 3.82
C HIS A 81 -3.89 -7.27 5.22
N ARG A 82 -2.97 -7.69 6.09
CA ARG A 82 -3.32 -8.20 7.42
C ARG A 82 -3.05 -7.18 8.53
N LEU A 83 -3.88 -7.21 9.56
CA LEU A 83 -3.55 -6.73 10.89
C LEU A 83 -2.61 -7.75 11.53
N LEU A 84 -1.38 -7.35 11.84
CA LEU A 84 -0.35 -8.23 12.40
C LEU A 84 -0.44 -8.32 13.93
N SER A 85 -0.68 -7.18 14.58
CA SER A 85 -0.95 -7.12 16.01
C SER A 85 -1.73 -5.86 16.36
N LEU A 86 -2.51 -5.95 17.44
CA LEU A 86 -3.23 -4.82 18.05
C LEU A 86 -2.92 -4.79 19.55
N ASP A 87 -2.47 -3.66 20.04
CA ASP A 87 -2.29 -3.39 21.48
C ASP A 87 -3.34 -2.38 21.94
N PRO A 88 -4.41 -2.82 22.58
CA PRO A 88 -5.48 -1.94 23.04
C PRO A 88 -5.05 -0.97 24.15
N ILE A 89 -4.04 -1.34 24.95
CA ILE A 89 -3.55 -0.50 26.04
C ILE A 89 -2.74 0.67 25.49
N ARG A 90 -1.85 0.40 24.53
CA ARG A 90 -1.06 1.44 23.87
C ARG A 90 -1.82 2.12 22.73
N GLN A 91 -3.01 1.63 22.39
CA GLN A 91 -3.84 2.11 21.28
C GLN A 91 -3.04 2.14 19.96
N SER A 92 -2.32 1.06 19.69
CA SER A 92 -1.45 0.94 18.52
C SER A 92 -1.61 -0.40 17.81
N ALA A 93 -1.32 -0.41 16.52
CA ALA A 93 -1.40 -1.62 15.71
C ALA A 93 -0.25 -1.70 14.72
N TRP A 94 0.29 -2.92 14.51
CA TRP A 94 1.12 -3.24 13.37
C TRP A 94 0.25 -3.78 12.25
N VAL A 95 0.36 -3.15 11.09
CA VAL A 95 -0.44 -3.47 9.91
C VAL A 95 0.42 -3.66 8.67
N GLN A 96 -0.04 -4.47 7.76
CA GLN A 96 0.52 -4.53 6.41
C GLN A 96 -0.04 -3.40 5.55
N PRO A 97 0.70 -2.90 4.55
CA PRO A 97 0.35 -1.70 3.80
C PRO A 97 -0.96 -1.80 3.00
N GLY A 98 -1.36 -2.99 2.60
CA GLY A 98 -2.59 -3.26 1.87
C GLY A 98 -3.83 -3.44 2.74
N LEU A 99 -3.72 -3.34 4.07
CA LEU A 99 -4.89 -3.42 4.95
C LEU A 99 -5.82 -2.24 4.70
N VAL A 100 -7.10 -2.53 4.48
CA VAL A 100 -8.15 -1.52 4.25
C VAL A 100 -8.56 -0.87 5.57
N LEU A 101 -8.83 0.43 5.56
CA LEU A 101 -9.19 1.21 6.75
C LEU A 101 -10.38 0.62 7.50
N ASP A 102 -11.48 0.31 6.80
CA ASP A 102 -12.69 -0.24 7.44
C ASP A 102 -12.40 -1.61 8.08
N GLU A 103 -11.50 -2.40 7.51
CA GLU A 103 -11.12 -3.68 8.11
C GLU A 103 -10.30 -3.49 9.39
N LEU A 104 -9.38 -2.49 9.42
CA LEU A 104 -8.71 -2.11 10.67
C LEU A 104 -9.73 -1.67 11.72
N ASN A 105 -10.65 -0.78 11.36
CA ASN A 105 -11.66 -0.24 12.27
C ASN A 105 -12.61 -1.33 12.79
N ARG A 106 -13.01 -2.27 11.93
CA ARG A 106 -13.82 -3.43 12.31
C ARG A 106 -13.13 -4.29 13.39
N GLN A 107 -11.83 -4.53 13.23
CA GLN A 107 -11.06 -5.31 14.22
C GLN A 107 -10.80 -4.51 15.51
N ALA A 108 -10.50 -3.22 15.40
CA ALA A 108 -10.23 -2.34 16.55
C ALA A 108 -11.49 -2.05 17.38
N SER A 109 -12.67 -2.04 16.77
CA SER A 109 -13.95 -1.74 17.43
C SER A 109 -14.28 -2.69 18.57
N ALA A 110 -13.83 -3.94 18.53
CA ALA A 110 -13.97 -4.90 19.63
C ALA A 110 -13.29 -4.43 20.94
N HIS A 111 -12.36 -3.48 20.83
CA HIS A 111 -11.64 -2.86 21.95
C HIS A 111 -12.06 -1.40 22.18
N GLY A 112 -13.15 -0.93 21.55
CA GLY A 112 -13.59 0.47 21.63
C GLY A 112 -12.66 1.47 20.94
N LEU A 113 -11.83 1.00 19.99
CA LEU A 113 -10.85 1.81 19.27
C LEU A 113 -11.28 2.06 17.83
N LEU A 114 -10.82 3.18 17.29
CA LEU A 114 -11.02 3.62 15.92
C LEU A 114 -9.76 4.34 15.43
N PHE A 115 -9.38 4.14 14.19
CA PHE A 115 -8.35 4.96 13.54
C PHE A 115 -8.95 6.33 13.18
N GLY A 116 -8.41 7.40 13.77
CA GLY A 116 -9.03 8.74 13.75
C GLY A 116 -9.24 9.36 12.37
N PRO A 117 -8.27 9.35 11.45
CA PRO A 117 -8.48 9.84 10.09
C PRO A 117 -9.54 9.02 9.33
N ASP A 118 -10.67 9.67 8.99
CA ASP A 118 -11.79 9.06 8.29
C ASP A 118 -11.86 9.58 6.86
N VAL A 119 -11.44 8.76 5.91
CA VAL A 119 -11.44 9.11 4.47
C VAL A 119 -12.71 8.62 3.79
N SER A 120 -13.19 9.35 2.79
CA SER A 120 -14.41 9.02 2.04
C SER A 120 -14.34 7.67 1.31
N THR A 121 -13.15 7.17 1.09
CA THR A 121 -12.87 5.87 0.44
C THR A 121 -12.53 4.76 1.45
N SER A 122 -12.93 4.89 2.72
CA SER A 122 -12.55 3.98 3.82
C SER A 122 -12.77 2.49 3.52
N THR A 123 -13.80 2.18 2.73
CA THR A 123 -14.12 0.81 2.26
C THR A 123 -13.07 0.22 1.32
N HIS A 124 -12.16 1.03 0.77
CA HIS A 124 -11.16 0.62 -0.20
C HIS A 124 -9.76 1.13 0.14
N ALA A 125 -9.64 2.32 0.73
CA ALA A 125 -8.37 2.96 1.04
C ALA A 125 -7.50 2.04 1.91
N THR A 126 -6.29 1.76 1.42
CA THR A 126 -5.32 0.96 2.16
C THR A 126 -4.44 1.83 3.05
N LEU A 127 -4.02 1.32 4.20
CA LEU A 127 -3.22 2.09 5.18
C LEU A 127 -1.91 2.61 4.57
N GLY A 128 -1.22 1.80 3.75
CA GLY A 128 -0.02 2.24 3.04
C GLY A 128 -0.29 3.39 2.07
N GLY A 129 -1.41 3.33 1.34
CA GLY A 129 -1.85 4.42 0.45
C GLY A 129 -2.22 5.68 1.23
N MET A 130 -2.89 5.53 2.37
CA MET A 130 -3.25 6.65 3.24
C MET A 130 -2.02 7.35 3.81
N ILE A 131 -1.01 6.59 4.23
CA ILE A 131 0.27 7.12 4.73
C ILE A 131 1.00 7.86 3.61
N ALA A 132 1.18 7.23 2.44
CA ALA A 132 1.90 7.80 1.31
C ALA A 132 1.27 9.10 0.77
N ASN A 133 -0.05 9.23 0.87
CA ASN A 133 -0.79 10.41 0.42
C ASN A 133 -1.07 11.42 1.55
N ARG A 134 -0.62 11.15 2.78
CA ARG A 134 -0.99 11.97 3.94
C ARG A 134 -2.51 12.20 4.00
N SER A 135 -3.28 11.12 3.83
CA SER A 135 -4.72 11.20 3.65
C SER A 135 -5.42 11.86 4.84
N ALA A 136 -6.45 12.63 4.53
CA ALA A 136 -7.31 13.33 5.49
C ALA A 136 -8.77 13.02 5.19
N GLY A 137 -9.63 13.22 6.18
CA GLY A 137 -11.07 13.07 6.06
C GLY A 137 -11.81 14.06 6.97
N SER A 138 -13.13 13.87 7.08
CA SER A 138 -14.00 14.79 7.82
C SER A 138 -13.62 14.93 9.30
N TYR A 139 -13.04 13.89 9.90
CA TYR A 139 -12.59 13.91 11.31
C TYR A 139 -11.16 14.43 11.50
N SER A 140 -10.44 14.75 10.43
CA SER A 140 -9.05 15.22 10.54
C SER A 140 -8.90 16.57 11.23
N LEU A 141 -9.95 17.40 11.26
CA LEU A 141 -9.98 18.62 12.08
C LEU A 141 -9.83 18.30 13.59
N LYS A 142 -10.28 17.14 14.02
CA LYS A 142 -10.22 16.71 15.43
C LYS A 142 -9.04 15.80 15.70
N TYR A 143 -8.77 14.86 14.79
CA TYR A 143 -7.82 13.77 15.03
C TYR A 143 -6.52 13.93 14.27
N GLY A 144 -6.39 14.93 13.40
CA GLY A 144 -5.19 15.10 12.57
C GLY A 144 -5.23 14.27 11.28
N MET A 145 -4.10 14.25 10.59
CA MET A 145 -3.92 13.54 9.33
C MET A 145 -3.28 12.16 9.57
N THR A 146 -3.27 11.33 8.53
CA THR A 146 -2.79 9.94 8.65
C THR A 146 -1.35 9.83 9.13
N ASP A 147 -0.46 10.71 8.68
CA ASP A 147 0.96 10.69 9.05
C ASP A 147 1.21 10.99 10.54
N GLU A 148 0.33 11.77 11.18
CA GLU A 148 0.40 12.08 12.61
C GLU A 148 0.10 10.87 13.51
N HIS A 149 -0.48 9.81 12.94
CA HIS A 149 -0.76 8.54 13.61
C HIS A 149 0.27 7.46 13.35
N VAL A 150 1.32 7.74 12.57
CA VAL A 150 2.37 6.78 12.26
C VAL A 150 3.44 6.82 13.33
N ILE A 151 3.65 5.67 14.00
CA ILE A 151 4.67 5.52 15.04
C ILE A 151 5.98 5.01 14.44
N ALA A 152 5.90 4.11 13.47
CA ALA A 152 7.07 3.54 12.80
C ALA A 152 6.68 2.98 11.43
N LEU A 153 7.67 2.89 10.53
CA LEU A 153 7.54 2.29 9.20
C LEU A 153 8.69 1.32 8.95
N ASP A 154 8.36 0.10 8.58
CA ASP A 154 9.32 -0.83 7.99
C ASP A 154 9.30 -0.63 6.46
N CYS A 155 10.43 -0.19 5.91
CA CYS A 155 10.56 0.16 4.50
C CYS A 155 11.61 -0.70 3.80
N VAL A 156 11.40 -0.92 2.49
CA VAL A 156 12.44 -1.39 1.57
C VAL A 156 12.82 -0.21 0.68
N LEU A 157 14.08 0.21 0.75
CA LEU A 157 14.62 1.31 -0.06
C LEU A 157 14.90 0.85 -1.49
N ALA A 158 15.16 1.79 -2.41
CA ALA A 158 15.39 1.51 -3.81
C ALA A 158 16.62 0.61 -4.10
N ASP A 159 17.57 0.56 -3.17
CA ASP A 159 18.73 -0.34 -3.21
C ASP A 159 18.45 -1.73 -2.61
N GLY A 160 17.23 -1.99 -2.15
CA GLY A 160 16.83 -3.21 -1.47
C GLY A 160 17.12 -3.25 0.03
N THR A 161 17.68 -2.18 0.61
CA THR A 161 17.95 -2.10 2.06
C THR A 161 16.64 -2.06 2.84
N LYS A 162 16.52 -2.88 3.88
CA LYS A 162 15.41 -2.79 4.85
C LYS A 162 15.79 -1.82 5.95
N LEU A 163 14.90 -0.88 6.23
CA LEU A 163 15.10 0.15 7.24
C LEU A 163 13.81 0.42 8.01
N ARG A 164 13.97 0.66 9.31
CA ARG A 164 12.86 1.11 10.16
C ARG A 164 13.05 2.60 10.48
N PHE A 165 12.04 3.36 10.21
CA PHE A 165 11.91 4.76 10.58
C PHE A 165 11.00 4.93 11.78
#